data_6547c51a063f610d4564cd92c60df58d
#
_entry.id   6547c51a063f610d4564cd92c60df58d
#
_cell.length_a   1.000
_cell.length_b   1.000
_cell.length_c   1.000
_cell.angle_alpha   90.00
_cell.angle_beta   90.00
_cell.angle_gamma   90.00
#
_symmetry.space_group_name_H-M   'P 1'
#
loop_
_entity.id
_entity.type
_entity.pdbx_description
1 polymer ?
#
loop_
_entity_poly.entity_id
_entity_poly.type
_entity_poly.pdbx_seq_one_letter_code
_entity_poly.pdbx_strand_id
1 'polypeptide(L)'
;MNNPELILTPTDFVAITNQILEQALGFVYIQGELANFRIAKNRWVYFDIKDELSKVSCFATVYALPGPLEEGMLIKVAGQPRLHPQFGLIVGSRRCRRSWL
;
A
#
# COMPACT_ATOMS: atom_id res chain seq x y z
N MET A 1 19.38 -27.92 -13.24
CA MET A 1 18.35 -27.68 -14.24
C MET A 1 18.53 -26.30 -14.82
N ASN A 2 18.60 -26.19 -16.11
CA ASN A 2 18.80 -24.92 -16.79
C ASN A 2 17.44 -24.38 -17.21
N ASN A 3 17.04 -23.29 -16.61
CA ASN A 3 15.85 -22.56 -17.05
C ASN A 3 16.25 -21.54 -18.09
N PRO A 4 15.52 -21.45 -19.19
CA PRO A 4 15.75 -20.35 -20.10
C PRO A 4 15.56 -19.03 -19.36
N GLU A 5 16.28 -18.05 -19.79
CA GLU A 5 16.16 -16.71 -19.25
C GLU A 5 14.75 -16.20 -19.49
N LEU A 6 14.07 -15.80 -18.41
CA LEU A 6 12.74 -15.23 -18.51
C LEU A 6 12.87 -13.72 -18.70
N ILE A 7 12.57 -13.27 -19.91
CA ILE A 7 12.69 -11.86 -20.25
C ILE A 7 11.30 -11.27 -20.37
N LEU A 8 11.04 -10.26 -19.56
CA LEU A 8 9.74 -9.57 -19.50
C LEU A 8 9.91 -8.08 -19.79
N THR A 9 8.90 -7.49 -20.40
CA THR A 9 8.82 -6.04 -20.44
C THR A 9 8.43 -5.54 -19.06
N PRO A 10 8.65 -4.24 -18.75
CA PRO A 10 8.16 -3.67 -17.49
C PRO A 10 6.65 -3.86 -17.30
N THR A 11 5.88 -3.71 -18.37
CA THR A 11 4.43 -3.89 -18.31
C THR A 11 4.07 -5.34 -17.98
N ASP A 12 4.73 -6.30 -18.60
CA ASP A 12 4.51 -7.73 -18.30
C ASP A 12 4.88 -8.05 -16.87
N PHE A 13 5.99 -7.50 -16.39
CA PHE A 13 6.43 -7.70 -15.02
C PHE A 13 5.39 -7.17 -14.02
N VAL A 14 4.87 -5.97 -14.26
CA VAL A 14 3.84 -5.38 -13.41
C VAL A 14 2.59 -6.26 -13.40
N ALA A 15 2.14 -6.70 -14.57
CA ALA A 15 0.92 -7.50 -14.67
C ALA A 15 1.06 -8.84 -13.95
N ILE A 16 2.17 -9.54 -14.15
CA ILE A 16 2.40 -10.84 -13.51
C ILE A 16 2.56 -10.68 -12.00
N THR A 17 3.31 -9.67 -11.57
CA THR A 17 3.52 -9.41 -10.15
C THR A 17 2.19 -9.14 -9.45
N ASN A 18 1.33 -8.33 -10.05
CA ASN A 18 0.02 -8.03 -9.48
C ASN A 18 -0.87 -9.26 -9.39
N GLN A 19 -0.78 -10.14 -10.38
CA GLN A 19 -1.53 -11.39 -10.36
C GLN A 19 -1.07 -12.28 -9.20
N ILE A 20 0.23 -12.36 -8.98
CA ILE A 20 0.80 -13.14 -7.88
C ILE A 20 0.41 -12.53 -6.53
N LEU A 21 0.50 -11.22 -6.40
CA LEU A 21 0.12 -10.53 -5.17
C LEU A 21 -1.36 -10.74 -4.85
N GLU A 22 -2.22 -10.68 -5.85
CA GLU A 22 -3.65 -10.90 -5.66
C GLU A 22 -3.93 -12.31 -5.18
N GLN A 23 -3.27 -13.31 -5.76
CA GLN A 23 -3.48 -14.71 -5.39
C GLN A 23 -2.85 -15.07 -4.04
N ALA A 24 -1.70 -14.49 -3.73
CA ALA A 24 -0.96 -14.84 -2.53
C ALA A 24 -1.44 -14.07 -1.30
N LEU A 25 -1.72 -12.78 -1.44
CA LEU A 25 -2.09 -11.90 -0.34
C LEU A 25 -3.54 -11.43 -0.42
N GLY A 26 -3.98 -11.07 -1.64
CA GLY A 26 -5.31 -10.53 -1.83
C GLY A 26 -5.52 -9.26 -1.03
N PHE A 27 -6.48 -9.31 -0.14
CA PHE A 27 -6.85 -8.19 0.73
C PHE A 27 -6.21 -8.42 2.10
N VAL A 28 -5.47 -7.44 2.59
CA VAL A 28 -4.73 -7.56 3.85
C VAL A 28 -5.03 -6.40 4.79
N TYR A 29 -4.77 -6.62 6.07
CA TYR A 29 -4.78 -5.60 7.10
C TYR A 29 -3.36 -5.33 7.54
N ILE A 30 -2.96 -4.06 7.54
CA ILE A 30 -1.62 -3.67 7.98
C ILE A 30 -1.78 -2.64 9.09
N GLN A 31 -1.08 -2.84 10.19
CA GLN A 31 -1.13 -1.95 11.34
C GLN A 31 0.25 -1.41 11.64
N GLY A 32 0.33 -0.13 11.89
CA GLY A 32 1.59 0.52 12.23
C GLY A 32 1.41 2.00 12.46
N GLU A 33 2.51 2.68 12.59
CA GLU A 33 2.56 4.12 12.85
C GLU A 33 2.44 4.91 11.56
N LEU A 34 1.55 5.89 11.55
CA LEU A 34 1.34 6.78 10.41
C LEU A 34 2.54 7.71 10.24
N ALA A 35 3.05 7.79 9.02
CA ALA A 35 4.15 8.67 8.67
C ALA A 35 3.97 9.24 7.28
N ASN A 36 4.58 10.40 7.05
CA ASN A 36 4.62 11.05 5.73
C ASN A 36 3.23 11.24 5.11
N PHE A 37 2.27 11.60 5.95
CA PHE A 37 0.88 11.78 5.52
C PHE A 37 0.75 13.07 4.73
N ARG A 38 0.14 12.98 3.55
CA ARG A 38 -0.14 14.14 2.71
C ARG A 38 -1.38 13.91 1.86
N ILE A 39 -2.10 15.01 1.60
CA ILE A 39 -3.28 14.99 0.75
C ILE A 39 -2.97 15.81 -0.49
N ALA A 40 -3.23 15.24 -1.66
CA ALA A 40 -3.06 15.91 -2.95
C ALA A 40 -4.42 16.22 -3.55
N LYS A 41 -4.61 17.45 -4.00
CA LYS A 41 -5.83 17.90 -4.68
C LYS A 41 -7.11 17.64 -3.87
N ASN A 42 -7.02 17.69 -2.55
CA ASN A 42 -8.14 17.44 -1.63
C ASN A 42 -8.86 16.11 -1.89
N ARG A 43 -8.19 15.15 -2.54
CA ARG A 43 -8.83 13.92 -2.96
C ARG A 43 -7.96 12.69 -2.69
N TRP A 44 -6.68 12.77 -2.99
CA TRP A 44 -5.77 11.64 -2.92
C TRP A 44 -4.91 11.73 -1.67
N VAL A 45 -4.79 10.62 -0.98
CA VAL A 45 -4.04 10.55 0.28
C VAL A 45 -2.88 9.59 0.08
N TYR A 46 -1.68 10.07 0.38
CA TYR A 46 -0.45 9.27 0.36
C TYR A 46 0.13 9.26 1.75
N PHE A 47 0.54 8.10 2.21
CA PHE A 47 1.14 7.97 3.52
C PHE A 47 1.93 6.68 3.61
N ASP A 48 2.72 6.57 4.66
CA ASP A 48 3.43 5.34 4.99
C ASP A 48 2.90 4.80 6.30
N ILE A 49 2.93 3.49 6.44
CA ILE A 49 2.74 2.80 7.70
C ILE A 49 4.08 2.18 8.04
N LYS A 50 4.59 2.42 9.23
CA LYS A 50 5.90 1.94 9.61
C LYS A 50 5.91 1.28 10.98
N ASP A 51 6.91 0.45 11.18
CA ASP A 51 7.32 -0.05 12.47
C ASP A 51 8.82 0.26 12.65
N GLU A 52 9.49 -0.40 13.57
CA GLU A 52 10.89 -0.13 13.86
C GLU A 52 11.84 -0.49 12.71
N LEU A 53 11.45 -1.43 11.87
CA LEU A 53 12.33 -1.99 10.84
C LEU A 53 11.91 -1.70 9.42
N SER A 54 10.63 -1.43 9.19
CA SER A 54 10.10 -1.38 7.84
C SER A 54 9.05 -0.31 7.69
N LYS A 55 8.84 0.09 6.45
CA LYS A 55 7.71 0.96 6.12
C LYS A 55 7.05 0.49 4.84
N VAL A 56 5.76 0.71 4.75
CA VAL A 56 4.94 0.36 3.60
C VAL A 56 4.26 1.60 3.09
N SER A 57 4.38 1.85 1.80
CA SER A 57 3.71 2.99 1.17
C SER A 57 2.26 2.65 0.89
N CYS A 58 1.37 3.57 1.22
CA CYS A 58 -0.07 3.39 1.08
C CYS A 58 -0.68 4.55 0.30
N PHE A 59 -1.83 4.27 -0.30
CA PHE A 59 -2.59 5.22 -1.09
C PHE A 59 -4.08 5.03 -0.79
N ALA A 60 -4.79 6.13 -0.67
CA ALA A 60 -6.23 6.08 -0.44
C ALA A 60 -6.91 7.32 -1.01
N THR A 61 -8.22 7.33 -0.98
CA THR A 61 -8.99 8.56 -1.17
C THR A 61 -9.34 9.14 0.19
N VAL A 62 -9.69 10.43 0.21
CA VAL A 62 -10.09 11.07 1.47
C VAL A 62 -11.31 10.40 2.10
N TYR A 63 -12.12 9.73 1.29
CA TYR A 63 -13.32 9.04 1.76
C TYR A 63 -13.00 7.78 2.59
N ALA A 64 -11.79 7.26 2.47
CA ALA A 64 -11.37 6.09 3.25
C ALA A 64 -10.91 6.45 4.66
N LEU A 65 -10.77 7.73 4.97
CA LEU A 65 -10.26 8.20 6.25
C LEU A 65 -11.37 8.25 7.29
N PRO A 66 -11.07 7.87 8.54
CA PRO A 66 -12.06 7.92 9.62
C PRO A 66 -12.27 9.33 10.17
N GLY A 67 -11.44 10.27 9.74
CA GLY A 67 -11.41 11.65 10.23
C GLY A 67 -10.00 12.16 10.14
N PRO A 68 -9.66 13.25 10.82
CA PRO A 68 -8.30 13.77 10.80
C PRO A 68 -7.29 12.75 11.34
N LEU A 69 -6.19 12.60 10.61
CA LEU A 69 -5.09 11.74 11.00
C LEU A 69 -3.84 12.58 11.20
N GLU A 70 -3.03 12.21 12.17
CA GLU A 70 -1.80 12.92 12.50
C GLU A 70 -0.61 11.98 12.47
N GLU A 71 0.55 12.53 12.14
CA GLU A 71 1.80 11.80 12.20
C GLU A 71 1.98 11.13 13.56
N GLY A 72 2.43 9.89 13.53
CA GLY A 72 2.71 9.15 14.76
C GLY A 72 1.52 8.37 15.32
N MET A 73 0.32 8.56 14.78
CA MET A 73 -0.84 7.78 15.20
C MET A 73 -0.69 6.32 14.80
N LEU A 74 -1.17 5.43 15.67
CA LEU A 74 -1.28 4.03 15.31
C LEU A 74 -2.56 3.82 14.50
N ILE A 75 -2.41 3.30 13.29
CA ILE A 75 -3.54 3.08 12.40
C ILE A 75 -3.54 1.67 11.85
N LYS A 76 -4.71 1.23 11.43
CA LYS A 76 -4.90 -0.04 10.73
C LYS A 76 -5.52 0.24 9.38
N VAL A 77 -4.91 -0.29 8.34
CA VAL A 77 -5.33 -0.10 6.96
C VAL A 77 -5.73 -1.43 6.35
N ALA A 78 -6.86 -1.44 5.69
CA ALA A 78 -7.32 -2.59 4.93
C ALA A 78 -7.21 -2.29 3.45
N GLY A 79 -6.52 -3.12 2.70
CA GLY A 79 -6.33 -2.86 1.29
C GLY A 79 -5.63 -3.99 0.55
N GLN A 80 -5.32 -3.72 -0.71
CA GLN A 80 -4.66 -4.66 -1.59
C GLN A 80 -3.28 -4.15 -1.97
N PRO A 81 -2.23 -4.94 -1.74
CA PRO A 81 -0.90 -4.59 -2.25
C PRO A 81 -0.88 -4.72 -3.77
N ARG A 82 -0.27 -3.75 -4.41
CA ARG A 82 -0.14 -3.72 -5.87
C ARG A 82 1.18 -3.09 -6.25
N LEU A 83 1.74 -3.57 -7.36
CA LEU A 83 2.85 -2.89 -8.01
C LEU A 83 2.26 -1.86 -8.97
N HIS A 84 2.43 -0.58 -8.64
CA HIS A 84 1.94 0.50 -9.47
C HIS A 84 2.90 0.73 -10.64
N PRO A 85 2.39 0.97 -11.86
CA PRO A 85 3.27 1.15 -13.03
C PRO A 85 4.33 2.24 -12.88
N GLN A 86 4.07 3.25 -12.06
CA GLN A 86 4.96 4.40 -11.91
C GLN A 86 5.50 4.59 -10.50
N PHE A 87 4.76 4.16 -9.47
CA PHE A 87 5.12 4.45 -8.08
C PHE A 87 5.72 3.27 -7.33
N GLY A 88 5.80 2.10 -7.96
CA GLY A 88 6.32 0.92 -7.30
C GLY A 88 5.28 0.22 -6.44
N LEU A 89 5.74 -0.53 -5.45
CA LEU A 89 4.85 -1.32 -4.61
C LEU A 89 4.12 -0.43 -3.62
N ILE A 90 2.80 -0.45 -3.67
CA ILE A 90 1.95 0.33 -2.78
C ILE A 90 0.76 -0.51 -2.32
N VAL A 91 0.14 -0.10 -1.22
CA VAL A 91 -1.11 -0.69 -0.74
C VAL A 91 -2.25 0.27 -1.05
N GLY A 92 -3.12 -0.15 -1.95
CA GLY A 92 -4.34 0.59 -2.24
C GLY A 92 -5.33 0.40 -1.11
N SER A 93 -5.49 1.40 -0.28
CA SER A 93 -6.22 1.31 0.98
C SER A 93 -7.69 1.65 0.76
N ARG A 94 -8.57 0.73 1.14
CA ARG A 94 -10.02 0.93 1.05
C ARG A 94 -10.61 1.43 2.35
N ARG A 95 -9.96 1.13 3.47
CA ARG A 95 -10.43 1.52 4.79
C ARG A 95 -9.23 1.79 5.68
N CYS A 96 -9.29 2.88 6.39
CA CYS A 96 -8.25 3.26 7.34
C CYS A 96 -8.93 3.57 8.66
N ARG A 97 -8.41 3.02 9.75
CA ARG A 97 -8.96 3.25 11.09
C ARG A 97 -7.84 3.53 12.08
N ARG A 98 -8.15 4.30 13.11
CA ARG A 98 -7.27 4.41 14.26
C ARG A 98 -7.24 3.06 14.94
N SER A 99 -6.06 2.67 15.37
CA SER A 99 -5.90 1.43 16.11
C SER A 99 -5.70 1.74 17.58
N TRP A 100 -6.39 1.00 18.43
CA TRP A 100 -6.24 1.11 19.87
C TRP A 100 -5.57 -0.15 20.38
N LEU A 101 -4.57 0.05 21.19
CA LEU A 101 -3.91 -1.07 21.86
C LEU A 101 -4.56 -1.36 23.21
#